data_63afb02f2807fc1f3fa06ecef3f9e03d
#
_entry.id   63afb02f2807fc1f3fa06ecef3f9e03d
#
_cell.length_a   1.000
_cell.length_b   1.000
_cell.length_c   1.000
_cell.angle_alpha   90.00
_cell.angle_beta   90.00
_cell.angle_gamma   90.00
#
_symmetry.space_group_name_H-M   'P 1'
#
loop_
_entity.id
_entity.type
_entity.pdbx_description
1 polymer ?
#
loop_
_entity_poly.entity_id
_entity_poly.type
_entity_poly.pdbx_seq_one_letter_code
_entity_poly.pdbx_strand_id
1 'polypeptide(L)'
;METKKQNMPKKGAAVQKDFETYAIIPYIPGGLLNPEILRKLADVAEKYQIKIIKMNSEHRIGFYGINEADIDAIYDDLGMEPGGFTGKCVRAVKFCTGNTSCKKGYQNTVKMGLRIDDTFHKRETPHKVKISLSGCSSSCAESNVRDIGLIGTPKGWKMLVGGTCGLQTKKGELLAKDLSDDQVIIYISKILDYYTDMGIEKRMGAFIDKIGFERFSQKVLMK
;
A
#
# COMPACT_ATOMS: atom_id res chain seq x y z
N MET A 1 11.35 -35.27 6.34
CA MET A 1 11.09 -34.16 5.39
C MET A 1 11.01 -32.90 6.21
N GLU A 2 11.99 -32.02 6.14
CA GLU A 2 11.90 -30.71 6.83
C GLU A 2 10.73 -29.92 6.22
N THR A 3 9.86 -29.48 7.10
CA THR A 3 8.71 -28.65 6.69
C THR A 3 9.24 -27.31 6.22
N LYS A 4 9.06 -26.99 4.93
CA LYS A 4 9.43 -25.67 4.37
C LYS A 4 8.76 -24.55 5.15
N LYS A 5 9.54 -23.56 5.57
CA LYS A 5 9.03 -22.37 6.25
C LYS A 5 8.03 -21.61 5.37
N GLN A 6 7.11 -20.90 6.00
CA GLN A 6 6.03 -20.16 5.34
C GLN A 6 6.06 -18.69 5.75
N ASN A 7 5.32 -17.85 5.01
CA ASN A 7 5.14 -16.45 5.38
C ASN A 7 4.53 -16.32 6.77
N MET A 8 4.99 -15.33 7.52
CA MET A 8 4.46 -14.95 8.83
C MET A 8 3.77 -13.57 8.78
N PRO A 9 2.50 -13.49 8.35
CA PRO A 9 1.82 -12.20 8.16
C PRO A 9 1.76 -11.35 9.42
N LYS A 10 1.56 -11.96 10.59
CA LYS A 10 1.51 -11.25 11.88
C LYS A 10 2.84 -10.57 12.23
N LYS A 11 3.97 -11.20 11.87
CA LYS A 11 5.31 -10.65 12.02
C LYS A 11 5.77 -9.81 10.82
N GLY A 12 4.92 -9.63 9.80
CA GLY A 12 5.30 -8.93 8.58
C GLY A 12 6.53 -9.51 7.90
N ALA A 13 6.67 -10.84 7.92
CA ALA A 13 7.81 -11.54 7.35
C ALA A 13 7.39 -12.44 6.18
N ALA A 14 8.12 -12.33 5.07
CA ALA A 14 7.93 -13.17 3.90
C ALA A 14 9.13 -14.13 3.75
N VAL A 15 8.84 -15.43 3.66
CA VAL A 15 9.86 -16.44 3.39
C VAL A 15 10.52 -16.17 2.04
N GLN A 16 11.84 -16.33 1.98
CA GLN A 16 12.61 -16.13 0.77
C GLN A 16 12.73 -17.44 -0.05
N LYS A 17 13.42 -17.36 -1.19
CA LYS A 17 13.58 -18.48 -2.14
C LYS A 17 14.27 -19.70 -1.54
N ASP A 18 15.14 -19.49 -0.55
CA ASP A 18 15.85 -20.56 0.17
C ASP A 18 14.95 -21.37 1.10
N PHE A 19 13.74 -20.87 1.41
CA PHE A 19 12.81 -21.39 2.41
C PHE A 19 13.37 -21.47 3.85
N GLU A 20 14.42 -20.72 4.13
CA GLU A 20 15.12 -20.67 5.42
C GLU A 20 15.11 -19.27 6.01
N THR A 21 15.33 -18.25 5.19
CA THR A 21 15.40 -16.85 5.59
C THR A 21 14.16 -16.07 5.23
N TYR A 22 14.05 -14.89 5.82
CA TYR A 22 12.91 -14.00 5.66
C TYR A 22 13.31 -12.63 5.11
N ALA A 23 12.38 -12.02 4.39
CA ALA A 23 12.37 -10.59 4.13
C ALA A 23 11.41 -9.92 5.10
N ILE A 24 11.81 -8.80 5.70
CA ILE A 24 10.96 -7.93 6.52
C ILE A 24 10.94 -6.53 5.95
N ILE A 25 9.84 -5.81 6.18
CA ILE A 25 9.66 -4.44 5.72
C ILE A 25 9.13 -3.62 6.90
N PRO A 26 9.98 -2.81 7.55
CA PRO A 26 9.55 -1.88 8.59
C PRO A 26 8.50 -0.90 8.05
N TYR A 27 7.57 -0.50 8.90
CA TYR A 27 6.54 0.46 8.56
C TYR A 27 7.10 1.88 8.53
N ILE A 28 7.19 2.43 7.34
CA ILE A 28 7.59 3.82 7.09
C ILE A 28 6.50 4.43 6.21
N PRO A 29 5.57 5.22 6.78
CA PRO A 29 4.43 5.78 6.04
C PRO A 29 4.87 6.55 4.80
N GLY A 30 4.34 6.16 3.64
CA GLY A 30 4.67 6.77 2.35
C GLY A 30 6.13 6.68 1.91
N GLY A 31 6.99 5.99 2.66
CA GLY A 31 8.43 5.97 2.44
C GLY A 31 9.12 7.29 2.81
N LEU A 32 8.48 8.11 3.67
CA LEU A 32 9.05 9.37 4.12
C LEU A 32 10.15 9.11 5.14
N LEU A 33 11.36 9.53 4.81
CA LEU A 33 12.56 9.31 5.62
C LEU A 33 13.14 10.64 6.11
N ASN A 34 13.71 10.61 7.30
CA ASN A 34 14.56 11.65 7.83
C ASN A 34 15.95 11.09 8.18
N PRO A 35 16.96 11.91 8.49
CA PRO A 35 18.30 11.44 8.82
C PRO A 35 18.35 10.49 10.03
N GLU A 36 17.45 10.64 11.00
CA GLU A 36 17.37 9.79 12.18
C GLU A 36 16.91 8.38 11.81
N ILE A 37 15.81 8.26 11.06
CA ILE A 37 15.31 6.98 10.55
C ILE A 37 16.39 6.28 9.71
N LEU A 38 17.09 7.02 8.83
CA LEU A 38 18.15 6.45 8.00
C LEU A 38 19.31 5.89 8.82
N ARG A 39 19.78 6.62 9.86
CA ARG A 39 20.83 6.11 10.76
C ARG A 39 20.36 4.86 11.49
N LYS A 40 19.15 4.89 12.05
CA LYS A 40 18.58 3.76 12.77
C LYS A 40 18.47 2.50 11.91
N LEU A 41 18.03 2.64 10.65
CA LEU A 41 18.01 1.53 9.70
C LEU A 41 19.43 0.98 9.43
N ALA A 42 20.42 1.85 9.30
CA ALA A 42 21.80 1.46 9.09
C ALA A 42 22.39 0.75 10.32
N ASP A 43 22.25 1.33 11.52
CA ASP A 43 22.76 0.78 12.77
C ASP A 43 22.20 -0.62 13.05
N VAL A 44 20.88 -0.80 12.85
CA VAL A 44 20.24 -2.11 13.02
C VAL A 44 20.71 -3.10 11.95
N ALA A 45 20.86 -2.66 10.72
CA ALA A 45 21.38 -3.51 9.67
C ALA A 45 22.82 -4.00 9.95
N GLU A 46 23.68 -3.13 10.48
CA GLU A 46 25.03 -3.48 10.91
C GLU A 46 25.02 -4.47 12.08
N LYS A 47 24.21 -4.18 13.13
CA LYS A 47 24.06 -5.03 14.32
C LYS A 47 23.69 -6.47 13.97
N TYR A 48 22.74 -6.66 13.05
CA TYR A 48 22.25 -7.98 12.64
C TYR A 48 22.93 -8.51 11.38
N GLN A 49 24.00 -7.86 10.90
CA GLN A 49 24.77 -8.25 9.70
C GLN A 49 23.90 -8.45 8.45
N ILE A 50 22.87 -7.60 8.29
CA ILE A 50 21.93 -7.65 7.18
C ILE A 50 22.65 -7.23 5.89
N LYS A 51 22.85 -8.17 4.98
CA LYS A 51 23.65 -7.96 3.76
C LYS A 51 22.90 -7.20 2.66
N ILE A 52 21.57 -7.28 2.65
CA ILE A 52 20.76 -6.69 1.58
C ILE A 52 19.70 -5.79 2.18
N ILE A 53 19.83 -4.51 1.93
CA ILE A 53 18.80 -3.49 2.14
C ILE A 53 18.35 -3.02 0.76
N LYS A 54 17.05 -3.09 0.46
CA LYS A 54 16.56 -2.69 -0.86
C LYS A 54 15.29 -1.87 -0.76
N MET A 55 15.27 -0.75 -1.47
CA MET A 55 14.04 -0.02 -1.74
C MET A 55 13.25 -0.73 -2.84
N ASN A 56 11.96 -1.00 -2.60
CA ASN A 56 11.08 -1.63 -3.58
C ASN A 56 10.20 -0.60 -4.31
N SER A 57 9.47 -1.06 -5.32
CA SER A 57 8.59 -0.22 -6.14
C SER A 57 7.40 0.39 -5.39
N GLU A 58 7.12 -0.06 -4.17
CA GLU A 58 6.07 0.49 -3.29
C GLU A 58 6.63 1.56 -2.33
N HIS A 59 7.82 2.11 -2.61
CA HIS A 59 8.53 3.09 -1.78
C HIS A 59 8.82 2.58 -0.35
N ARG A 60 9.11 1.28 -0.19
CA ARG A 60 9.42 0.68 1.10
C ARG A 60 10.84 0.16 1.12
N ILE A 61 11.47 0.27 2.27
CA ILE A 61 12.79 -0.33 2.54
C ILE A 61 12.57 -1.72 3.09
N GLY A 62 13.17 -2.73 2.47
CA GLY A 62 13.14 -4.11 2.92
C GLY A 62 14.50 -4.59 3.35
N PHE A 63 14.56 -5.38 4.41
CA PHE A 63 15.70 -6.13 4.88
C PHE A 63 15.55 -7.59 4.47
N TYR A 64 16.59 -8.17 3.95
CA TYR A 64 16.59 -9.51 3.36
C TYR A 64 17.66 -10.39 3.97
N GLY A 65 17.42 -11.69 4.04
CA GLY A 65 18.31 -12.67 4.65
C GLY A 65 18.19 -12.73 6.18
N ILE A 66 17.00 -12.47 6.71
CA ILE A 66 16.77 -12.42 8.15
C ILE A 66 16.47 -13.82 8.69
N ASN A 67 17.15 -14.22 9.77
CA ASN A 67 16.81 -15.42 10.51
C ASN A 67 15.50 -15.21 11.27
N GLU A 68 14.70 -16.26 11.40
CA GLU A 68 13.42 -16.21 12.10
C GLU A 68 13.55 -15.72 13.56
N ALA A 69 14.59 -16.15 14.23
CA ALA A 69 14.86 -15.80 15.63
C ALA A 69 15.12 -14.29 15.84
N ASP A 70 15.63 -13.60 14.81
CA ASP A 70 16.03 -12.19 14.90
C ASP A 70 14.89 -11.22 14.57
N ILE A 71 13.77 -11.69 13.98
CA ILE A 71 12.72 -10.83 13.45
C ILE A 71 12.16 -9.88 14.51
N ASP A 72 11.75 -10.38 15.66
CA ASP A 72 11.12 -9.58 16.72
C ASP A 72 12.14 -8.57 17.29
N ALA A 73 13.36 -9.03 17.57
CA ALA A 73 14.42 -8.17 18.09
C ALA A 73 14.82 -7.04 17.10
N ILE A 74 14.79 -7.32 15.81
CA ILE A 74 15.03 -6.28 14.78
C ILE A 74 13.93 -5.22 14.82
N TYR A 75 12.66 -5.61 14.92
CA TYR A 75 11.56 -4.64 15.02
C TYR A 75 11.62 -3.83 16.31
N ASP A 76 11.97 -4.47 17.43
CA ASP A 76 12.15 -3.79 18.73
C ASP A 76 13.28 -2.76 18.67
N ASP A 77 14.44 -3.12 18.13
CA ASP A 77 15.58 -2.22 17.95
C ASP A 77 15.24 -1.06 16.99
N LEU A 78 14.51 -1.32 15.92
CA LEU A 78 14.02 -0.29 15.02
C LEU A 78 13.00 0.65 15.70
N GLY A 79 12.26 0.14 16.71
CA GLY A 79 11.10 0.84 17.27
C GLY A 79 10.03 1.09 16.21
N MET A 80 9.90 0.19 15.24
CA MET A 80 8.97 0.28 14.12
C MET A 80 8.14 -1.00 14.06
N GLU A 81 6.89 -0.84 13.64
CA GLU A 81 6.01 -1.99 13.41
C GLU A 81 6.25 -2.64 12.04
N PRO A 82 5.79 -3.88 11.85
CA PRO A 82 5.71 -4.51 10.53
C PRO A 82 4.86 -3.69 9.56
N GLY A 83 5.35 -3.49 8.34
CA GLY A 83 4.73 -2.65 7.32
C GLY A 83 3.52 -3.29 6.58
N GLY A 84 2.97 -4.42 7.07
CA GLY A 84 1.75 -5.02 6.50
C GLY A 84 1.88 -5.42 5.02
N PHE A 85 3.04 -5.89 4.57
CA PHE A 85 3.26 -6.20 3.15
C PHE A 85 2.86 -7.63 2.76
N THR A 86 2.52 -8.47 3.72
CA THR A 86 2.00 -9.84 3.56
C THR A 86 0.54 -9.92 4.02
N GLY A 87 -0.17 -11.01 3.67
CA GLY A 87 -1.55 -11.23 4.11
C GLY A 87 -2.63 -10.55 3.27
N LYS A 88 -3.88 -10.65 3.72
CA LYS A 88 -5.09 -10.12 3.08
C LYS A 88 -5.50 -8.82 3.77
N CYS A 89 -4.89 -7.70 3.41
CA CYS A 89 -5.16 -6.40 4.03
C CYS A 89 -4.87 -5.23 3.08
N VAL A 90 -5.26 -4.05 3.50
CA VAL A 90 -4.85 -2.78 2.88
C VAL A 90 -3.36 -2.58 3.15
N ARG A 91 -2.60 -2.36 2.07
CA ARG A 91 -1.16 -2.11 2.11
C ARG A 91 -0.88 -0.67 2.49
N ALA A 92 0.32 -0.40 3.03
CA ALA A 92 0.79 0.96 3.20
C ALA A 92 0.66 1.76 1.89
N VAL A 93 0.17 2.98 2.01
CA VAL A 93 -0.21 3.82 0.87
C VAL A 93 1.02 4.35 0.15
N LYS A 94 1.01 4.27 -1.18
CA LYS A 94 2.06 4.84 -2.03
C LYS A 94 1.62 6.21 -2.53
N PHE A 95 2.48 7.23 -2.42
CA PHE A 95 2.16 8.55 -2.96
C PHE A 95 3.42 9.27 -3.47
N CYS A 96 3.24 10.17 -4.42
CA CYS A 96 4.29 11.09 -4.84
C CYS A 96 4.30 12.32 -3.92
N THR A 97 5.23 13.24 -4.11
CA THR A 97 5.35 14.44 -3.27
C THR A 97 4.23 15.47 -3.48
N GLY A 98 3.44 15.35 -4.55
CA GLY A 98 2.35 16.27 -4.86
C GLY A 98 2.78 17.73 -4.86
N ASN A 99 1.86 18.63 -4.50
CA ASN A 99 2.15 20.06 -4.41
C ASN A 99 3.02 20.47 -3.22
N THR A 100 3.44 19.50 -2.38
CA THR A 100 4.41 19.79 -1.31
C THR A 100 5.78 20.21 -1.89
N SER A 101 6.21 19.61 -3.02
CA SER A 101 7.49 19.94 -3.66
C SER A 101 7.47 19.88 -5.21
N CYS A 102 6.43 19.34 -5.82
CA CYS A 102 6.34 19.21 -7.27
C CYS A 102 5.53 20.34 -7.88
N LYS A 103 6.15 21.13 -8.79
CA LYS A 103 5.49 22.24 -9.50
C LYS A 103 4.28 21.85 -10.35
N LYS A 104 4.15 20.56 -10.71
CA LYS A 104 3.00 20.01 -11.46
C LYS A 104 1.89 19.47 -10.55
N GLY A 105 2.14 19.40 -9.25
CA GLY A 105 1.16 18.86 -8.28
C GLY A 105 0.02 19.85 -8.06
N TYR A 106 -1.21 19.37 -8.19
CA TYR A 106 -2.40 20.14 -7.86
C TYR A 106 -2.84 19.91 -6.41
N GLN A 107 -2.65 18.70 -5.90
CA GLN A 107 -3.12 18.29 -4.58
C GLN A 107 -1.97 17.87 -3.66
N ASN A 108 -2.18 18.00 -2.34
CA ASN A 108 -1.22 17.58 -1.32
C ASN A 108 -1.33 16.08 -1.06
N THR A 109 -0.58 15.32 -1.84
CA THR A 109 -0.54 13.85 -1.74
C THR A 109 0.11 13.35 -0.47
N VAL A 110 1.03 14.10 0.12
CA VAL A 110 1.69 13.74 1.39
C VAL A 110 0.67 13.76 2.52
N LYS A 111 -0.02 14.89 2.72
CA LYS A 111 -1.06 15.03 3.74
C LYS A 111 -2.17 14.00 3.57
N MET A 112 -2.69 13.88 2.35
CA MET A 112 -3.80 12.98 2.07
C MET A 112 -3.38 11.50 2.13
N GLY A 113 -2.18 11.17 1.65
CA GLY A 113 -1.63 9.82 1.70
C GLY A 113 -1.41 9.33 3.13
N LEU A 114 -0.85 10.18 4.00
CA LEU A 114 -0.69 9.88 5.43
C LEU A 114 -2.06 9.69 6.11
N ARG A 115 -3.04 10.54 5.80
CA ARG A 115 -4.40 10.42 6.35
C ARG A 115 -5.07 9.10 5.95
N ILE A 116 -4.95 8.69 4.69
CA ILE A 116 -5.48 7.40 4.21
C ILE A 116 -4.75 6.24 4.86
N ASP A 117 -3.43 6.33 4.97
CA ASP A 117 -2.60 5.28 5.56
C ASP A 117 -2.95 5.09 7.04
N ASP A 118 -3.05 6.16 7.82
CA ASP A 118 -3.46 6.15 9.23
C ASP A 118 -4.87 5.55 9.42
N THR A 119 -5.79 5.85 8.50
CA THR A 119 -7.18 5.38 8.60
C THR A 119 -7.36 3.91 8.20
N PHE A 120 -6.63 3.43 7.19
CA PHE A 120 -6.95 2.16 6.54
C PHE A 120 -5.80 1.14 6.50
N HIS A 121 -4.56 1.50 6.86
CA HIS A 121 -3.43 0.58 6.84
C HIS A 121 -3.70 -0.66 7.69
N LYS A 122 -3.34 -1.83 7.17
CA LYS A 122 -3.58 -3.14 7.77
C LYS A 122 -5.06 -3.54 7.93
N ARG A 123 -6.03 -2.71 7.55
CA ARG A 123 -7.44 -3.13 7.57
C ARG A 123 -7.60 -4.42 6.78
N GLU A 124 -8.22 -5.42 7.39
CA GLU A 124 -8.48 -6.71 6.76
C GLU A 124 -9.42 -6.59 5.56
N THR A 125 -9.14 -7.35 4.52
CA THR A 125 -9.89 -7.36 3.26
C THR A 125 -9.83 -8.76 2.63
N PRO A 126 -10.77 -9.15 1.75
CA PRO A 126 -10.78 -10.49 1.13
C PRO A 126 -9.50 -10.84 0.35
N HIS A 127 -8.80 -9.83 -0.16
CA HIS A 127 -7.49 -9.96 -0.81
C HIS A 127 -6.71 -8.66 -0.58
N LYS A 128 -5.38 -8.65 -0.81
CA LYS A 128 -4.57 -7.42 -0.67
C LYS A 128 -5.15 -6.25 -1.47
N VAL A 129 -5.23 -5.07 -0.86
CA VAL A 129 -5.64 -3.81 -1.51
C VAL A 129 -4.46 -2.85 -1.55
N LYS A 130 -4.18 -2.28 -2.71
CA LYS A 130 -3.16 -1.26 -2.91
C LYS A 130 -3.81 0.07 -3.23
N ILE A 131 -3.49 1.08 -2.44
CA ILE A 131 -3.96 2.46 -2.63
C ILE A 131 -2.78 3.33 -3.03
N SER A 132 -2.95 4.20 -4.01
CA SER A 132 -1.90 5.17 -4.33
C SER A 132 -2.44 6.53 -4.77
N LEU A 133 -1.63 7.57 -4.52
CA LEU A 133 -1.96 8.96 -4.83
C LEU A 133 -0.90 9.60 -5.70
N SER A 134 -1.34 10.24 -6.77
CA SER A 134 -0.50 11.09 -7.63
C SER A 134 -1.07 12.51 -7.66
N GLY A 135 -0.22 13.52 -7.45
CA GLY A 135 -0.61 14.93 -7.36
C GLY A 135 -1.09 15.54 -8.68
N CYS A 136 -0.91 14.85 -9.80
CA CYS A 136 -1.35 15.26 -11.14
C CYS A 136 -1.50 14.04 -12.07
N SER A 137 -1.92 14.30 -13.31
CA SER A 137 -2.15 13.27 -14.34
C SER A 137 -0.90 12.50 -14.78
N SER A 138 0.32 12.95 -14.43
CA SER A 138 1.56 12.18 -14.70
C SER A 138 1.61 10.84 -13.99
N SER A 139 0.76 10.63 -12.98
CA SER A 139 0.57 9.34 -12.29
C SER A 139 1.87 8.69 -11.78
N CYS A 140 2.81 9.49 -11.24
CA CYS A 140 4.13 9.05 -10.78
C CYS A 140 4.07 7.95 -9.70
N ALA A 141 2.99 7.90 -8.90
CA ALA A 141 2.74 6.83 -7.94
C ALA A 141 1.94 5.65 -8.54
N GLU A 142 1.84 5.58 -9.87
CA GLU A 142 1.13 4.53 -10.62
C GLU A 142 -0.37 4.42 -10.27
N SER A 143 -1.00 5.54 -9.90
CA SER A 143 -2.40 5.57 -9.46
C SER A 143 -3.39 5.04 -10.51
N ASN A 144 -3.03 5.08 -11.79
CA ASN A 144 -3.86 4.55 -12.87
C ASN A 144 -4.04 3.02 -12.84
N VAL A 145 -3.14 2.28 -12.17
CA VAL A 145 -3.07 0.80 -12.18
C VAL A 145 -3.08 0.22 -10.77
N ARG A 146 -3.81 0.86 -9.86
CA ARG A 146 -3.97 0.41 -8.46
C ARG A 146 -5.40 -0.02 -8.17
N ASP A 147 -5.59 -0.80 -7.12
CA ASP A 147 -6.92 -1.22 -6.68
C ASP A 147 -7.80 0.02 -6.39
N ILE A 148 -7.21 1.03 -5.73
CA ILE A 148 -7.79 2.37 -5.58
C ILE A 148 -6.69 3.38 -5.94
N GLY A 149 -6.92 4.19 -6.95
CA GLY A 149 -5.99 5.21 -7.40
C GLY A 149 -6.57 6.61 -7.29
N LEU A 150 -5.82 7.54 -6.73
CA LEU A 150 -6.19 8.95 -6.64
C LEU A 150 -5.28 9.81 -7.50
N ILE A 151 -5.87 10.70 -8.28
CA ILE A 151 -5.15 11.64 -9.14
C ILE A 151 -5.63 13.05 -8.83
N GLY A 152 -4.69 13.90 -8.43
CA GLY A 152 -4.95 15.31 -8.16
C GLY A 152 -5.30 16.09 -9.43
N THR A 153 -6.30 16.97 -9.32
CA THR A 153 -6.72 17.94 -10.33
C THR A 153 -6.88 19.31 -9.67
N PRO A 154 -6.99 20.40 -10.45
CA PRO A 154 -7.27 21.72 -9.88
C PRO A 154 -8.55 21.78 -9.03
N LYS A 155 -9.53 20.89 -9.29
CA LYS A 155 -10.83 20.86 -8.62
C LYS A 155 -10.94 19.85 -7.48
N GLY A 156 -9.86 19.12 -7.14
CA GLY A 156 -9.86 18.07 -6.12
C GLY A 156 -9.30 16.74 -6.65
N TRP A 157 -9.88 15.62 -6.26
CA TRP A 157 -9.38 14.29 -6.62
C TRP A 157 -10.25 13.60 -7.65
N LYS A 158 -9.59 12.91 -8.59
CA LYS A 158 -10.22 11.82 -9.36
C LYS A 158 -9.93 10.51 -8.65
N MET A 159 -10.94 9.66 -8.48
CA MET A 159 -10.82 8.33 -7.91
C MET A 159 -11.02 7.28 -9.01
N LEU A 160 -10.04 6.42 -9.16
CA LEU A 160 -10.04 5.27 -10.06
C LEU A 160 -10.10 3.99 -9.21
N VAL A 161 -10.78 2.96 -9.69
CA VAL A 161 -10.91 1.67 -9.00
C VAL A 161 -10.65 0.49 -9.92
N GLY A 162 -10.20 -0.62 -9.35
CA GLY A 162 -10.04 -1.90 -10.05
C GLY A 162 -8.83 -2.00 -10.96
N GLY A 163 -7.88 -1.06 -10.85
CA GLY A 163 -6.62 -1.15 -11.59
C GLY A 163 -5.69 -2.25 -11.07
N THR A 164 -4.85 -2.78 -11.93
CA THR A 164 -3.79 -3.74 -11.56
C THR A 164 -2.57 -3.56 -12.46
N CYS A 165 -1.39 -3.70 -11.87
CA CYS A 165 -0.10 -3.75 -12.58
C CYS A 165 0.49 -5.15 -12.37
N GLY A 166 0.41 -6.01 -13.35
CA GLY A 166 0.89 -7.39 -13.33
C GLY A 166 0.97 -7.94 -14.75
N LEU A 167 0.93 -9.27 -14.91
CA LEU A 167 0.95 -9.92 -16.23
C LEU A 167 -0.14 -9.40 -17.17
N GLN A 168 -1.32 -9.12 -16.61
CA GLN A 168 -2.42 -8.46 -17.33
C GLN A 168 -2.63 -7.10 -16.66
N THR A 169 -1.97 -6.08 -17.20
CA THR A 169 -2.13 -4.71 -16.73
C THR A 169 -3.52 -4.19 -17.09
N LYS A 170 -4.27 -3.74 -16.07
CA LYS A 170 -5.58 -3.11 -16.26
C LYS A 170 -5.55 -1.70 -15.66
N LYS A 171 -5.98 -0.72 -16.45
CA LYS A 171 -6.22 0.64 -15.93
C LYS A 171 -7.50 0.62 -15.09
N GLY A 172 -7.47 1.34 -13.96
CA GLY A 172 -8.65 1.54 -13.12
C GLY A 172 -9.74 2.34 -13.85
N GLU A 173 -10.99 2.04 -13.54
CA GLU A 173 -12.16 2.74 -14.05
C GLU A 173 -12.46 3.98 -13.20
N LEU A 174 -12.92 5.06 -13.83
CA LEU A 174 -13.23 6.31 -13.12
C LEU A 174 -14.52 6.14 -12.31
N LEU A 175 -14.36 6.12 -10.97
CA LEU A 175 -15.50 6.05 -10.05
C LEU A 175 -16.12 7.43 -9.81
N ALA A 176 -15.27 8.42 -9.49
CA ALA A 176 -15.73 9.77 -9.19
C ALA A 176 -14.64 10.82 -9.49
N LYS A 177 -15.04 12.08 -9.62
CA LYS A 177 -14.16 13.23 -9.87
C LYS A 177 -14.53 14.41 -8.99
N ASP A 178 -13.62 15.38 -8.93
CA ASP A 178 -13.77 16.63 -8.19
C ASP A 178 -14.09 16.41 -6.69
N LEU A 179 -13.50 15.36 -6.12
CA LEU A 179 -13.70 14.97 -4.72
C LEU A 179 -12.86 15.82 -3.78
N SER A 180 -13.46 16.23 -2.65
CA SER A 180 -12.73 16.77 -1.50
C SER A 180 -11.96 15.67 -0.75
N ASP A 181 -11.03 16.05 0.13
CA ASP A 181 -10.29 15.13 0.98
C ASP A 181 -11.23 14.25 1.83
N ASP A 182 -12.30 14.83 2.38
CA ASP A 182 -13.25 14.09 3.22
C ASP A 182 -14.08 13.10 2.39
N GLN A 183 -14.51 13.49 1.20
CA GLN A 183 -15.22 12.59 0.30
C GLN A 183 -14.35 11.40 -0.12
N VAL A 184 -13.05 11.61 -0.30
CA VAL A 184 -12.11 10.52 -0.60
C VAL A 184 -12.10 9.49 0.53
N ILE A 185 -11.99 9.91 1.79
CA ILE A 185 -12.01 8.99 2.95
C ILE A 185 -13.33 8.22 3.01
N ILE A 186 -14.47 8.92 2.84
CA ILE A 186 -15.79 8.29 2.85
C ILE A 186 -15.91 7.24 1.75
N TYR A 187 -15.49 7.55 0.53
CA TYR A 187 -15.60 6.58 -0.58
C TYR A 187 -14.63 5.42 -0.46
N ILE A 188 -13.41 5.63 0.05
CA ILE A 188 -12.50 4.50 0.34
C ILE A 188 -13.14 3.58 1.38
N SER A 189 -13.72 4.13 2.46
CA SER A 189 -14.42 3.30 3.46
C SER A 189 -15.53 2.48 2.81
N LYS A 190 -16.44 3.10 2.06
CA LYS A 190 -17.54 2.41 1.38
C LYS A 190 -17.07 1.33 0.41
N ILE A 191 -15.98 1.59 -0.33
CA ILE A 191 -15.37 0.61 -1.24
C ILE A 191 -14.89 -0.60 -0.46
N LEU A 192 -14.15 -0.37 0.64
CA LEU A 192 -13.58 -1.43 1.46
C LEU A 192 -14.67 -2.23 2.20
N ASP A 193 -15.70 -1.53 2.73
CA ASP A 193 -16.85 -2.16 3.37
C ASP A 193 -17.57 -3.09 2.37
N TYR A 194 -17.95 -2.56 1.22
CA TYR A 194 -18.66 -3.34 0.20
C TYR A 194 -17.83 -4.52 -0.32
N TYR A 195 -16.53 -4.31 -0.52
CA TYR A 195 -15.62 -5.38 -0.93
C TYR A 195 -15.51 -6.49 0.12
N THR A 196 -15.48 -6.11 1.40
CA THR A 196 -15.40 -7.07 2.52
C THR A 196 -16.72 -7.83 2.70
N ASP A 197 -17.86 -7.13 2.67
CA ASP A 197 -19.21 -7.72 2.83
C ASP A 197 -19.52 -8.76 1.76
N MET A 198 -19.04 -8.53 0.53
CA MET A 198 -19.20 -9.48 -0.57
C MET A 198 -18.37 -10.76 -0.42
N GLY A 199 -17.32 -10.76 0.40
CA GLY A 199 -16.52 -11.94 0.74
C GLY A 199 -15.81 -12.63 -0.44
N ILE A 200 -15.72 -11.96 -1.61
CA ILE A 200 -15.13 -12.55 -2.83
C ILE A 200 -13.60 -12.46 -2.75
N GLU A 201 -12.93 -13.58 -2.53
CA GLU A 201 -11.46 -13.67 -2.42
C GLU A 201 -10.72 -13.49 -3.74
N LYS A 202 -10.96 -12.37 -4.43
CA LYS A 202 -10.27 -11.95 -5.65
C LYS A 202 -9.73 -10.53 -5.51
N ARG A 203 -8.68 -10.19 -6.28
CA ARG A 203 -8.23 -8.80 -6.39
C ARG A 203 -9.40 -7.89 -6.76
N MET A 204 -9.39 -6.66 -6.26
CA MET A 204 -10.49 -5.68 -6.46
C MET A 204 -10.90 -5.52 -7.92
N GLY A 205 -9.94 -5.47 -8.86
CA GLY A 205 -10.27 -5.42 -10.29
C GLY A 205 -11.10 -6.63 -10.76
N ALA A 206 -10.66 -7.84 -10.40
CA ALA A 206 -11.40 -9.07 -10.75
C ALA A 206 -12.72 -9.22 -9.98
N PHE A 207 -12.84 -8.63 -8.80
CA PHE A 207 -14.10 -8.52 -8.06
C PHE A 207 -15.08 -7.61 -8.81
N ILE A 208 -14.64 -6.40 -9.20
CA ILE A 208 -15.46 -5.44 -9.95
C ILE A 208 -15.90 -6.04 -11.29
N ASP A 209 -15.00 -6.71 -12.02
CA ASP A 209 -15.34 -7.39 -13.29
C ASP A 209 -16.43 -8.45 -13.10
N LYS A 210 -16.39 -9.18 -11.96
CA LYS A 210 -17.39 -10.22 -11.66
C LYS A 210 -18.78 -9.65 -11.38
N ILE A 211 -18.88 -8.50 -10.68
CA ILE A 211 -20.19 -7.93 -10.29
C ILE A 211 -20.71 -6.87 -11.26
N GLY A 212 -19.85 -6.35 -12.14
CA GLY A 212 -20.12 -5.25 -13.06
C GLY A 212 -19.82 -3.87 -12.44
N PHE A 213 -19.10 -3.02 -13.18
CA PHE A 213 -18.69 -1.69 -12.70
C PHE A 213 -19.89 -0.78 -12.37
N GLU A 214 -20.96 -0.82 -13.17
CA GLU A 214 -22.16 -0.02 -12.91
C GLU A 214 -22.79 -0.36 -11.56
N ARG A 215 -22.97 -1.64 -11.26
CA ARG A 215 -23.48 -2.10 -9.97
C ARG A 215 -22.58 -1.70 -8.83
N PHE A 216 -21.26 -1.84 -9.01
CA PHE A 216 -20.27 -1.43 -8.01
C PHE A 216 -20.34 0.07 -7.74
N SER A 217 -20.33 0.89 -8.78
CA SER A 217 -20.34 2.35 -8.67
C SER A 217 -21.63 2.87 -8.02
N GLN A 218 -22.80 2.35 -8.45
CA GLN A 218 -24.07 2.68 -7.81
C GLN A 218 -24.03 2.41 -6.30
N LYS A 219 -23.59 1.21 -5.90
CA LYS A 219 -23.55 0.84 -4.47
C LYS A 219 -22.64 1.72 -3.64
N VAL A 220 -21.47 2.10 -4.18
CA VAL A 220 -20.49 2.95 -3.48
C VAL A 220 -20.93 4.43 -3.46
N LEU A 221 -21.51 4.93 -4.55
CA LEU A 221 -21.87 6.34 -4.68
C LEU A 221 -23.26 6.69 -4.09
N MET A 222 -24.11 5.71 -3.81
CA MET A 222 -25.38 5.94 -3.09
C MET A 222 -25.13 6.63 -1.76
N LYS A 223 -25.94 7.67 -1.46
CA LYS A 223 -25.89 8.48 -0.23
C LYS A 223 -26.31 7.67 1.00
#